data_2f862aba5a6b93bd0095a25b6f1cd51e
#
_entry.id   2f862aba5a6b93bd0095a25b6f1cd51e
#
_cell.length_a   1.000
_cell.length_b   1.000
_cell.length_c   1.000
_cell.angle_alpha   90.00
_cell.angle_beta   90.00
_cell.angle_gamma   90.00
#
_symmetry.space_group_name_H-M   'P 1'
#
loop_
_entity.id
_entity.type
_entity.pdbx_description
1 polymer ?
#
loop_
_entity_poly.entity_id
_entity_poly.type
_entity_poly.pdbx_seq_one_letter_code
_entity_poly.pdbx_strand_id
1 'polypeptide(L)'
;IDSIVIYSNTSCINESMLKKRLELSPIYKKDIYHNIKLSLNITNEEYGMKSIYLSDFKLINKFSDKDDLQYEIDDIFVYPKVLFAKLKHNETIHMDGEITSNNATDGSSAFCPVCPATFHFKRDETKVADALKDIKGEFKQNDFKLRDADRLYATNDKNEPTISVMSIESCGNMSSHQVFDEGLDALKDRLSGFIKNIDNGEMVNIIKADYNIESFDYVIRDEDTTLGNLLQDYLFEKDGVKFVGYDIPHPLDPILIIRMGLEKNNTIENNNKMMIDTTKMLIGYIDDIQKEWKTFE
;
A
#
# COMPACT_ATOMS: atom_id res chain seq x y z
N ILE A 1 11.88 10.19 3.77
CA ILE A 1 13.21 10.65 4.19
C ILE A 1 13.78 9.60 5.13
N ASP A 2 15.02 9.20 4.89
CA ASP A 2 15.71 8.13 5.62
C ASP A 2 17.15 8.53 5.94
N SER A 3 17.93 7.63 6.56
CA SER A 3 19.35 7.85 6.90
C SER A 3 19.59 9.18 7.63
N ILE A 4 18.72 9.48 8.63
CA ILE A 4 18.77 10.73 9.38
C ILE A 4 19.89 10.68 10.41
N VAL A 5 20.83 11.61 10.30
CA VAL A 5 21.96 11.79 11.25
C VAL A 5 21.75 13.07 12.04
N ILE A 6 21.83 12.99 13.37
CA ILE A 6 21.79 14.14 14.27
C ILE A 6 23.19 14.34 14.82
N TYR A 7 23.79 15.49 14.53
CA TYR A 7 25.13 15.87 15.00
C TYR A 7 25.08 16.57 16.36
N SER A 8 24.05 17.38 16.59
CA SER A 8 23.83 18.07 17.84
C SER A 8 22.36 18.35 18.08
N ASN A 9 21.88 18.07 19.29
CA ASN A 9 20.54 18.41 19.72
C ASN A 9 20.59 18.80 21.21
N THR A 10 20.40 20.07 21.47
CA THR A 10 20.29 20.59 22.86
C THR A 10 18.85 21.02 23.19
N SER A 11 17.89 20.78 22.26
CA SER A 11 16.49 21.09 22.48
C SER A 11 15.82 20.13 23.46
N CYS A 12 14.61 20.46 23.91
CA CYS A 12 13.80 19.60 24.76
C CYS A 12 13.20 18.39 24.05
N ILE A 13 13.29 18.32 22.71
CA ILE A 13 12.75 17.21 21.89
C ILE A 13 13.85 16.14 21.77
N ASN A 14 13.52 14.89 22.05
CA ASN A 14 14.49 13.81 21.89
C ASN A 14 14.78 13.51 20.41
N GLU A 15 15.94 12.92 20.15
CA GLU A 15 16.43 12.64 18.79
C GLU A 15 15.51 11.70 18.02
N SER A 16 14.93 10.69 18.67
CA SER A 16 14.03 9.75 18.01
C SER A 16 12.74 10.44 17.52
N MET A 17 12.26 11.43 18.28
CA MET A 17 11.10 12.23 17.88
C MET A 17 11.44 13.16 16.70
N LEU A 18 12.62 13.79 16.70
CA LEU A 18 13.06 14.62 15.57
C LEU A 18 13.21 13.80 14.29
N LYS A 19 13.82 12.61 14.39
CA LYS A 19 13.93 11.67 13.26
C LYS A 19 12.55 11.32 12.72
N LYS A 20 11.63 10.89 13.60
CA LYS A 20 10.27 10.49 13.19
C LYS A 20 9.48 11.63 12.57
N ARG A 21 9.62 12.85 13.05
CA ARG A 21 8.99 14.03 12.46
C ARG A 21 9.48 14.29 11.05
N LEU A 22 10.78 14.16 10.80
CA LEU A 22 11.34 14.34 9.46
C LEU A 22 10.98 13.19 8.53
N GLU A 23 11.07 11.93 8.98
CA GLU A 23 10.66 10.73 8.22
C GLU A 23 9.21 10.83 7.71
N LEU A 24 8.29 11.27 8.58
CA LEU A 24 6.86 11.34 8.29
C LEU A 24 6.46 12.62 7.55
N SER A 25 7.39 13.53 7.29
CA SER A 25 7.08 14.75 6.53
C SER A 25 6.84 14.40 5.05
N PRO A 26 5.63 14.65 4.51
CA PRO A 26 5.34 14.28 3.13
C PRO A 26 6.13 15.14 2.15
N ILE A 27 6.70 14.47 1.16
CA ILE A 27 7.43 15.08 0.05
C ILE A 27 6.76 14.73 -1.28
N TYR A 28 6.88 15.61 -2.29
CA TYR A 28 6.39 15.32 -3.62
C TYR A 28 7.19 14.17 -4.25
N LYS A 29 6.50 13.34 -5.05
CA LYS A 29 7.17 12.28 -5.82
C LYS A 29 7.86 12.90 -7.03
N LYS A 30 9.19 12.86 -7.07
CA LYS A 30 10.00 13.24 -8.25
C LYS A 30 11.23 12.33 -8.30
N ASP A 31 11.54 11.80 -9.48
CA ASP A 31 12.64 10.82 -9.69
C ASP A 31 14.05 11.38 -9.45
N ILE A 32 14.16 12.71 -9.26
CA ILE A 32 15.43 13.45 -9.27
C ILE A 32 16.02 13.61 -7.85
N TYR A 33 15.29 13.21 -6.81
CA TYR A 33 15.68 13.49 -5.42
C TYR A 33 16.82 12.65 -4.84
N HIS A 34 17.26 11.59 -5.52
CA HIS A 34 18.34 10.70 -5.03
C HIS A 34 19.66 11.41 -4.75
N ASN A 35 19.87 12.57 -5.38
CA ASN A 35 21.10 13.36 -5.24
C ASN A 35 20.98 14.48 -4.19
N ILE A 36 19.84 14.58 -3.50
CA ILE A 36 19.56 15.68 -2.59
C ILE A 36 19.62 15.19 -1.15
N LYS A 37 20.31 15.97 -0.32
CA LYS A 37 20.38 15.84 1.12
C LYS A 37 19.71 17.07 1.75
N LEU A 38 18.92 16.84 2.78
CA LEU A 38 18.31 17.87 3.61
C LEU A 38 19.24 18.15 4.77
N SER A 39 19.52 19.42 5.07
CA SER A 39 20.35 19.82 6.21
C SER A 39 19.68 20.92 7.02
N LEU A 40 19.69 20.77 8.32
CA LEU A 40 19.25 21.77 9.27
C LEU A 40 20.37 22.06 10.26
N ASN A 41 20.80 23.30 10.35
CA ASN A 41 21.78 23.74 11.36
C ASN A 41 21.35 25.11 11.89
N ILE A 42 20.62 25.11 13.00
CA ILE A 42 20.05 26.32 13.60
C ILE A 42 20.31 26.36 15.10
N THR A 43 20.83 27.51 15.55
CA THR A 43 20.92 27.89 16.95
C THR A 43 19.98 29.06 17.21
N ASN A 44 19.29 29.07 18.33
CA ASN A 44 18.52 30.23 18.76
C ASN A 44 19.37 31.12 19.66
N GLU A 45 19.89 32.22 19.14
CA GLU A 45 20.70 33.21 19.86
C GLU A 45 19.85 34.29 20.54
N GLU A 46 18.55 34.36 20.22
CA GLU A 46 17.63 35.38 20.71
C GLU A 46 16.99 34.95 22.05
N TYR A 47 16.70 35.92 22.91
CA TYR A 47 15.86 35.69 24.08
C TYR A 47 14.42 35.39 23.65
N GLY A 48 13.91 34.20 23.98
CA GLY A 48 12.59 33.75 23.63
C GLY A 48 12.60 32.41 22.92
N MET A 49 11.44 32.04 22.38
CA MET A 49 11.29 30.77 21.64
C MET A 49 11.35 31.03 20.14
N LYS A 50 12.28 30.40 19.46
CA LYS A 50 12.38 30.39 18.00
C LYS A 50 11.66 29.17 17.44
N SER A 51 10.69 29.41 16.55
CA SER A 51 10.03 28.35 15.80
C SER A 51 10.84 27.96 14.57
N ILE A 52 11.00 26.67 14.35
CA ILE A 52 11.66 26.06 13.18
C ILE A 52 10.61 25.35 12.39
N TYR A 53 10.59 25.58 11.08
CA TYR A 53 9.66 24.98 10.12
C TYR A 53 10.42 24.05 9.16
N LEU A 54 9.70 23.22 8.40
CA LEU A 54 10.32 22.41 7.35
C LEU A 54 10.98 23.27 6.26
N SER A 55 10.46 24.46 6.02
CA SER A 55 11.08 25.45 5.11
C SER A 55 12.46 25.96 5.55
N ASP A 56 12.85 25.76 6.81
CA ASP A 56 14.15 26.18 7.30
C ASP A 56 15.28 25.18 6.99
N PHE A 57 14.94 24.01 6.47
CA PHE A 57 15.91 23.05 5.94
C PHE A 57 16.56 23.59 4.67
N LYS A 58 17.84 23.27 4.48
CA LYS A 58 18.61 23.58 3.28
C LYS A 58 18.78 22.33 2.43
N LEU A 59 18.77 22.51 1.13
CA LEU A 59 19.07 21.46 0.16
C LEU A 59 20.57 21.46 -0.12
N ILE A 60 21.19 20.30 -0.08
CA ILE A 60 22.60 20.10 -0.40
C ILE A 60 22.69 19.05 -1.50
N ASN A 61 23.46 19.32 -2.56
CA ASN A 61 23.78 18.33 -3.58
C ASN A 61 24.85 17.36 -3.04
N LYS A 62 24.58 16.04 -3.08
CA LYS A 62 25.50 15.00 -2.60
C LYS A 62 26.78 14.89 -3.43
N PHE A 63 26.74 15.31 -4.69
CA PHE A 63 27.82 15.06 -5.66
C PHE A 63 28.53 16.35 -6.13
N SER A 64 28.10 17.52 -5.68
CA SER A 64 28.67 18.80 -6.10
C SER A 64 28.69 19.78 -4.94
N ASP A 65 29.85 20.42 -4.71
CA ASP A 65 29.98 21.52 -3.76
C ASP A 65 29.36 22.85 -4.26
N LYS A 66 28.72 22.83 -5.43
CA LYS A 66 28.06 24.01 -5.99
C LYS A 66 26.59 23.97 -5.63
N ASP A 67 26.06 25.12 -5.21
CA ASP A 67 24.63 25.37 -4.92
C ASP A 67 23.74 25.39 -6.19
N ASP A 68 24.11 24.70 -7.25
CA ASP A 68 23.37 24.59 -8.50
C ASP A 68 22.19 23.59 -8.40
N LEU A 69 21.42 23.65 -7.32
CA LEU A 69 20.17 22.91 -7.23
C LEU A 69 19.05 23.69 -7.91
N GLN A 70 18.41 23.07 -8.90
CA GLN A 70 17.26 23.62 -9.61
C GLN A 70 15.95 23.59 -8.79
N TYR A 71 16.03 23.22 -7.51
CA TYR A 71 14.88 23.03 -6.62
C TYR A 71 14.97 23.91 -5.40
N GLU A 72 13.83 24.49 -5.04
CA GLU A 72 13.64 25.15 -3.75
C GLU A 72 13.06 24.15 -2.74
N ILE A 73 13.13 24.48 -1.46
CA ILE A 73 12.61 23.62 -0.39
C ILE A 73 11.09 23.40 -0.51
N ASP A 74 10.38 24.40 -1.03
CA ASP A 74 8.94 24.37 -1.27
C ASP A 74 8.55 23.44 -2.44
N ASP A 75 9.50 23.09 -3.31
CA ASP A 75 9.31 22.07 -4.35
C ASP A 75 9.38 20.64 -3.79
N ILE A 76 9.97 20.47 -2.62
CA ILE A 76 10.20 19.17 -2.00
C ILE A 76 9.13 18.84 -0.99
N PHE A 77 8.92 19.71 0.01
CA PHE A 77 7.91 19.46 1.03
C PHE A 77 6.51 19.87 0.58
N VAL A 78 5.55 18.97 0.78
CA VAL A 78 4.12 19.26 0.53
C VAL A 78 3.63 20.36 1.47
N TYR A 79 4.13 20.38 2.70
CA TYR A 79 3.75 21.34 3.74
C TYR A 79 4.98 22.02 4.37
N PRO A 80 5.65 22.94 3.65
CA PRO A 80 6.89 23.55 4.13
C PRO A 80 6.72 24.38 5.40
N LYS A 81 5.52 24.90 5.65
CA LYS A 81 5.19 25.73 6.84
C LYS A 81 4.79 24.91 8.09
N VAL A 82 4.96 23.58 8.06
CA VAL A 82 4.72 22.76 9.25
C VAL A 82 5.81 23.04 10.28
N LEU A 83 5.38 23.28 11.53
CA LEU A 83 6.27 23.48 12.67
C LEU A 83 7.05 22.19 12.95
N PHE A 84 8.36 22.24 12.75
CA PHE A 84 9.25 21.11 13.01
C PHE A 84 9.68 21.05 14.47
N ALA A 85 10.19 22.17 15.02
CA ALA A 85 10.66 22.27 16.39
C ALA A 85 10.52 23.70 16.95
N LYS A 86 10.65 23.85 18.27
CA LYS A 86 10.83 25.15 18.94
C LYS A 86 12.08 25.10 19.79
N LEU A 87 12.96 26.10 19.65
CA LEU A 87 14.19 26.24 20.41
C LEU A 87 14.06 27.37 21.41
N LYS A 88 14.49 27.11 22.63
CA LYS A 88 14.76 28.16 23.63
C LYS A 88 16.11 28.85 23.37
N HIS A 89 16.38 29.90 24.08
CA HIS A 89 17.66 30.60 24.01
C HIS A 89 18.85 29.64 24.19
N ASN A 90 19.85 29.73 23.31
CA ASN A 90 21.05 28.88 23.25
C ASN A 90 20.80 27.39 22.95
N GLU A 91 19.58 26.99 22.53
CA GLU A 91 19.36 25.65 22.05
C GLU A 91 19.70 25.54 20.54
N THR A 92 20.23 24.38 20.17
CA THR A 92 20.72 24.09 18.82
C THR A 92 20.13 22.76 18.33
N ILE A 93 19.77 22.71 17.05
CA ILE A 93 19.55 21.46 16.30
C ILE A 93 20.45 21.49 15.07
N HIS A 94 21.29 20.46 14.94
CA HIS A 94 22.09 20.20 13.74
C HIS A 94 21.85 18.76 13.30
N MET A 95 21.23 18.59 12.14
CA MET A 95 20.85 17.29 11.58
C MET A 95 20.80 17.29 10.07
N ASP A 96 20.99 16.12 9.49
CA ASP A 96 20.88 15.86 8.07
C ASP A 96 19.96 14.66 7.80
N GLY A 97 19.32 14.63 6.64
CA GLY A 97 18.50 13.52 6.18
C GLY A 97 18.64 13.31 4.68
N GLU A 98 18.55 12.07 4.24
CA GLU A 98 18.60 11.73 2.81
C GLU A 98 17.19 11.42 2.28
N ILE A 99 16.92 11.86 1.06
CA ILE A 99 15.67 11.53 0.38
C ILE A 99 15.88 10.18 -0.31
N THR A 100 15.01 9.22 0.02
CA THR A 100 15.02 7.87 -0.52
C THR A 100 13.63 7.51 -1.05
N SER A 101 13.55 6.52 -1.93
CA SER A 101 12.31 5.94 -2.42
C SER A 101 12.24 4.49 -2.00
N ASN A 102 11.11 4.07 -1.45
CA ASN A 102 10.87 2.69 -1.05
C ASN A 102 9.36 2.41 -0.98
N ASN A 103 8.98 1.16 -0.81
CA ASN A 103 7.60 0.74 -0.57
C ASN A 103 7.32 0.65 0.92
N ALA A 104 6.07 0.87 1.31
CA ALA A 104 5.66 0.76 2.70
C ALA A 104 5.75 -0.68 3.25
N THR A 105 5.63 -1.69 2.39
CA THR A 105 5.79 -3.12 2.74
C THR A 105 7.21 -3.50 3.09
N ASP A 106 8.20 -2.95 2.36
CA ASP A 106 9.61 -3.32 2.49
C ASP A 106 10.38 -2.39 3.43
N GLY A 107 9.81 -1.22 3.70
CA GLY A 107 10.43 -0.17 4.49
C GLY A 107 9.62 0.22 5.71
N SER A 108 9.22 1.48 5.74
CA SER A 108 8.46 2.08 6.83
C SER A 108 7.15 2.63 6.31
N SER A 109 6.15 2.72 7.19
CA SER A 109 4.88 3.42 6.90
C SER A 109 5.07 4.88 6.43
N ALA A 110 6.26 5.46 6.63
CA ALA A 110 6.63 6.77 6.09
C ALA A 110 6.63 6.83 4.55
N PHE A 111 6.77 5.67 3.88
CA PHE A 111 6.70 5.58 2.40
C PHE A 111 5.27 5.42 1.88
N CYS A 112 4.26 5.27 2.76
CA CYS A 112 2.88 5.14 2.34
C CYS A 112 2.33 6.51 1.88
N PRO A 113 1.85 6.63 0.62
CA PRO A 113 1.33 7.90 0.09
C PRO A 113 -0.09 8.19 0.55
N VAL A 114 -0.73 7.27 1.24
CA VAL A 114 -2.15 7.29 1.58
C VAL A 114 -2.41 6.82 3.01
N CYS A 115 -3.35 7.47 3.69
CA CYS A 115 -3.85 7.03 4.99
C CYS A 115 -5.16 7.80 5.34
N PRO A 116 -6.31 7.10 5.39
CA PRO A 116 -6.57 5.70 5.09
C PRO A 116 -6.84 5.41 3.60
N ALA A 117 -6.75 4.12 3.22
CA ALA A 117 -7.36 3.58 2.01
C ALA A 117 -8.24 2.39 2.42
N THR A 118 -9.54 2.57 2.39
CA THR A 118 -10.52 1.58 2.87
C THR A 118 -11.62 1.39 1.86
N PHE A 119 -12.26 0.23 1.88
CA PHE A 119 -13.47 -0.02 1.11
C PHE A 119 -14.52 -0.71 1.96
N HIS A 120 -15.78 -0.54 1.56
CA HIS A 120 -16.91 -1.29 2.11
C HIS A 120 -17.97 -1.50 1.02
N PHE A 121 -18.81 -2.51 1.19
CA PHE A 121 -19.96 -2.70 0.32
C PHE A 121 -21.09 -1.77 0.73
N LYS A 122 -21.76 -1.17 -0.25
CA LYS A 122 -22.86 -0.25 0.00
C LYS A 122 -24.02 -0.99 0.64
N ARG A 123 -24.45 -0.53 1.81
CA ARG A 123 -25.60 -1.06 2.55
C ARG A 123 -26.88 -0.90 1.74
N ASP A 124 -27.72 -1.93 1.76
CA ASP A 124 -29.07 -1.92 1.19
C ASP A 124 -30.09 -1.52 2.26
N GLU A 125 -30.52 -0.27 2.24
CA GLU A 125 -31.44 0.27 3.23
C GLU A 125 -32.80 -0.44 3.21
N THR A 126 -33.21 -1.03 2.10
CA THR A 126 -34.48 -1.79 2.00
C THR A 126 -34.37 -3.11 2.74
N LYS A 127 -33.28 -3.85 2.57
CA LYS A 127 -32.99 -5.09 3.33
C LYS A 127 -32.88 -4.80 4.82
N VAL A 128 -32.23 -3.71 5.20
CA VAL A 128 -32.10 -3.29 6.62
C VAL A 128 -33.48 -2.96 7.21
N ALA A 129 -34.29 -2.19 6.48
CA ALA A 129 -35.65 -1.83 6.93
C ALA A 129 -36.52 -3.08 7.10
N ASP A 130 -36.44 -4.04 6.19
CA ASP A 130 -37.20 -5.30 6.29
C ASP A 130 -36.74 -6.15 7.47
N ALA A 131 -35.44 -6.30 7.68
CA ALA A 131 -34.91 -7.01 8.84
C ALA A 131 -35.31 -6.38 10.17
N LEU A 132 -35.37 -5.05 10.23
CA LEU A 132 -35.80 -4.33 11.45
C LEU A 132 -37.27 -4.55 11.81
N LYS A 133 -38.15 -4.89 10.88
CA LYS A 133 -39.57 -5.16 11.15
C LYS A 133 -39.76 -6.36 12.09
N ASP A 134 -38.88 -7.35 11.99
CA ASP A 134 -38.95 -8.57 12.76
C ASP A 134 -38.29 -8.44 14.15
N ILE A 135 -37.51 -7.38 14.37
CA ILE A 135 -36.78 -7.16 15.62
C ILE A 135 -37.63 -6.29 16.57
N LYS A 136 -38.05 -6.91 17.69
CA LYS A 136 -38.84 -6.23 18.70
C LYS A 136 -37.97 -5.65 19.82
N GLY A 137 -38.20 -4.42 20.17
CA GLY A 137 -37.53 -3.68 21.27
C GLY A 137 -36.39 -2.80 20.79
N GLU A 138 -36.37 -1.57 21.24
CA GLU A 138 -35.46 -0.51 20.82
C GLU A 138 -34.00 -0.87 21.02
N PHE A 139 -33.64 -1.51 22.12
CA PHE A 139 -32.27 -1.96 22.40
C PHE A 139 -31.78 -2.95 21.34
N LYS A 140 -32.61 -3.94 20.99
CA LYS A 140 -32.23 -4.95 19.97
C LYS A 140 -32.14 -4.35 18.58
N GLN A 141 -32.99 -3.39 18.26
CA GLN A 141 -32.93 -2.67 16.99
C GLN A 141 -31.65 -1.82 16.87
N ASN A 142 -31.24 -1.17 17.97
CA ASN A 142 -30.00 -0.41 18.00
C ASN A 142 -28.74 -1.33 17.93
N ASP A 143 -28.76 -2.45 18.63
CA ASP A 143 -27.69 -3.46 18.56
C ASP A 143 -27.55 -4.02 17.14
N PHE A 144 -28.65 -4.35 16.48
CA PHE A 144 -28.67 -4.79 15.09
C PHE A 144 -28.09 -3.74 14.13
N LYS A 145 -28.49 -2.46 14.29
CA LYS A 145 -27.97 -1.37 13.44
C LYS A 145 -26.45 -1.19 13.58
N LEU A 146 -25.89 -1.46 14.75
CA LEU A 146 -24.46 -1.30 15.02
C LEU A 146 -23.62 -2.52 14.56
N ARG A 147 -24.20 -3.72 14.56
CA ARG A 147 -23.44 -4.95 14.34
C ARG A 147 -23.72 -5.65 13.01
N ASP A 148 -24.98 -5.64 12.59
CA ASP A 148 -25.44 -6.54 11.52
C ASP A 148 -25.94 -5.78 10.28
N ALA A 149 -26.35 -4.52 10.41
CA ALA A 149 -26.92 -3.77 9.31
C ALA A 149 -25.95 -3.62 8.12
N ASP A 150 -24.65 -3.45 8.39
CA ASP A 150 -23.63 -3.31 7.34
C ASP A 150 -23.33 -4.61 6.59
N ARG A 151 -23.81 -5.76 7.09
CA ARG A 151 -23.75 -7.04 6.39
C ARG A 151 -24.86 -7.22 5.37
N LEU A 152 -25.87 -6.36 5.40
CA LEU A 152 -26.97 -6.33 4.45
C LEU A 152 -26.68 -5.34 3.31
N TYR A 153 -25.77 -5.72 2.44
CA TYR A 153 -25.37 -4.90 1.29
C TYR A 153 -26.17 -5.24 0.03
N ALA A 154 -26.08 -4.35 -0.97
CA ALA A 154 -26.71 -4.54 -2.29
C ALA A 154 -26.05 -5.72 -3.03
N THR A 155 -26.86 -6.69 -3.47
CA THR A 155 -26.39 -7.91 -4.14
C THR A 155 -27.14 -8.13 -5.44
N ASN A 156 -26.52 -8.87 -6.37
CA ASN A 156 -27.18 -9.42 -7.56
C ASN A 156 -27.98 -10.71 -7.23
N ASP A 157 -28.55 -11.34 -8.25
CA ASP A 157 -29.32 -12.58 -8.13
C ASP A 157 -28.47 -13.77 -7.62
N LYS A 158 -27.15 -13.71 -7.75
CA LYS A 158 -26.20 -14.70 -7.24
C LYS A 158 -25.74 -14.41 -5.81
N ASN A 159 -26.30 -13.38 -5.17
CA ASN A 159 -25.93 -12.92 -3.84
C ASN A 159 -24.49 -12.31 -3.73
N GLU A 160 -23.93 -11.87 -4.87
CA GLU A 160 -22.63 -11.20 -4.92
C GLU A 160 -22.81 -9.69 -4.73
N PRO A 161 -21.86 -8.99 -4.04
CA PRO A 161 -21.91 -7.54 -3.86
C PRO A 161 -21.87 -6.82 -5.20
N THR A 162 -22.74 -5.81 -5.39
CA THR A 162 -22.82 -5.06 -6.66
C THR A 162 -22.23 -3.66 -6.59
N ILE A 163 -22.10 -3.10 -5.39
CA ILE A 163 -21.61 -1.73 -5.20
C ILE A 163 -20.58 -1.71 -4.08
N SER A 164 -19.36 -1.31 -4.43
CA SER A 164 -18.28 -1.04 -3.48
C SER A 164 -18.06 0.47 -3.37
N VAL A 165 -17.85 0.96 -2.16
CA VAL A 165 -17.47 2.35 -1.89
C VAL A 165 -16.05 2.34 -1.37
N MET A 166 -15.15 3.03 -2.06
CA MET A 166 -13.76 3.17 -1.67
C MET A 166 -13.50 4.58 -1.15
N SER A 167 -12.80 4.68 -0.03
CA SER A 167 -12.37 5.96 0.56
C SER A 167 -10.87 6.03 0.59
N ILE A 168 -10.31 7.02 -0.09
CA ILE A 168 -8.86 7.25 -0.19
C ILE A 168 -8.56 8.65 0.27
N GLU A 169 -7.69 8.77 1.28
CA GLU A 169 -7.17 10.05 1.75
C GLU A 169 -5.66 10.11 1.52
N SER A 170 -5.25 11.02 0.65
CA SER A 170 -3.84 11.24 0.30
C SER A 170 -3.10 11.98 1.41
N CYS A 171 -1.83 11.66 1.61
CA CYS A 171 -0.93 12.44 2.44
C CYS A 171 -0.51 13.78 1.78
N GLY A 172 -1.04 14.10 0.58
CA GLY A 172 -0.81 15.34 -0.15
C GLY A 172 0.33 15.31 -1.17
N ASN A 173 1.10 14.23 -1.21
CA ASN A 173 2.19 14.04 -2.17
C ASN A 173 1.72 13.74 -3.61
N MET A 174 0.51 13.21 -3.75
CA MET A 174 -0.20 12.98 -5.01
C MET A 174 -1.71 13.07 -4.78
N SER A 175 -2.50 13.23 -5.83
CA SER A 175 -3.96 13.25 -5.69
C SER A 175 -4.51 11.86 -5.35
N SER A 176 -5.68 11.78 -4.70
CA SER A 176 -6.34 10.50 -4.42
C SER A 176 -6.66 9.73 -5.69
N HIS A 177 -6.91 10.45 -6.80
CA HIS A 177 -7.12 9.87 -8.11
C HIS A 177 -5.86 9.16 -8.63
N GLN A 178 -4.70 9.82 -8.55
CA GLN A 178 -3.41 9.24 -8.91
C GLN A 178 -3.04 8.06 -8.01
N VAL A 179 -3.34 8.13 -6.70
CA VAL A 179 -3.11 7.00 -5.77
C VAL A 179 -3.83 5.75 -6.23
N PHE A 180 -5.09 5.89 -6.67
CA PHE A 180 -5.87 4.75 -7.15
C PHE A 180 -5.29 4.17 -8.45
N ASP A 181 -4.95 5.02 -9.42
CA ASP A 181 -4.39 4.60 -10.71
C ASP A 181 -3.02 3.90 -10.53
N GLU A 182 -2.12 4.48 -9.71
CA GLU A 182 -0.83 3.83 -9.37
C GLU A 182 -1.01 2.51 -8.59
N GLY A 183 -2.05 2.41 -7.76
CA GLY A 183 -2.39 1.17 -7.07
C GLY A 183 -2.79 0.05 -8.03
N LEU A 184 -3.57 0.37 -9.07
CA LEU A 184 -3.91 -0.57 -10.14
C LEU A 184 -2.68 -0.98 -10.96
N ASP A 185 -1.80 -0.03 -11.29
CA ASP A 185 -0.53 -0.33 -11.97
C ASP A 185 0.36 -1.25 -11.13
N ALA A 186 0.50 -0.99 -9.84
CA ALA A 186 1.27 -1.85 -8.94
C ALA A 186 0.71 -3.28 -8.89
N LEU A 187 -0.62 -3.45 -8.89
CA LEU A 187 -1.24 -4.77 -8.95
C LEU A 187 -0.98 -5.47 -10.30
N LYS A 188 -1.03 -4.75 -11.42
CA LYS A 188 -0.68 -5.28 -12.75
C LYS A 188 0.77 -5.73 -12.82
N ASP A 189 1.68 -4.95 -12.24
CA ASP A 189 3.11 -5.29 -12.21
C ASP A 189 3.35 -6.57 -11.42
N ARG A 190 2.69 -6.76 -10.27
CA ARG A 190 2.75 -8.00 -9.49
C ARG A 190 2.23 -9.21 -10.30
N LEU A 191 1.06 -9.07 -10.93
CA LEU A 191 0.48 -10.12 -11.78
C LEU A 191 1.38 -10.45 -12.99
N SER A 192 1.95 -9.43 -13.62
CA SER A 192 2.87 -9.61 -14.75
C SER A 192 4.19 -10.26 -14.33
N GLY A 193 4.68 -9.89 -13.14
CA GLY A 193 5.84 -10.53 -12.51
C GLY A 193 5.59 -12.01 -12.23
N PHE A 194 4.42 -12.34 -11.70
CA PHE A 194 4.02 -13.73 -11.45
C PHE A 194 4.03 -14.60 -12.73
N ILE A 195 3.50 -14.10 -13.86
CA ILE A 195 3.57 -14.81 -15.15
C ILE A 195 5.01 -15.07 -15.56
N LYS A 196 5.87 -14.04 -15.52
CA LYS A 196 7.29 -14.17 -15.87
C LYS A 196 8.01 -15.19 -14.98
N ASN A 197 7.69 -15.21 -13.69
CA ASN A 197 8.32 -16.11 -12.73
C ASN A 197 7.87 -17.56 -12.92
N ILE A 198 6.65 -17.82 -13.38
CA ILE A 198 6.23 -19.18 -13.79
C ILE A 198 7.03 -19.63 -15.02
N ASP A 199 7.17 -18.75 -16.03
CA ASP A 199 7.87 -19.10 -17.27
C ASP A 199 9.36 -19.30 -17.07
N ASN A 200 10.01 -18.49 -16.23
CA ASN A 200 11.46 -18.52 -16.01
C ASN A 200 11.89 -19.45 -14.86
N GLY A 201 11.00 -19.82 -13.95
CA GLY A 201 11.29 -20.66 -12.78
C GLY A 201 12.19 -20.01 -11.71
N GLU A 202 12.34 -18.69 -11.71
CA GLU A 202 13.29 -17.99 -10.82
C GLU A 202 12.75 -17.77 -9.39
N MET A 203 11.48 -17.40 -9.26
CA MET A 203 10.85 -17.13 -7.95
C MET A 203 9.70 -18.08 -7.61
N VAL A 204 9.37 -18.98 -8.52
CA VAL A 204 8.29 -19.96 -8.34
C VAL A 204 8.86 -21.37 -8.45
N ASN A 205 8.84 -22.09 -7.34
CA ASN A 205 9.16 -23.51 -7.31
C ASN A 205 7.87 -24.32 -7.38
N ILE A 206 7.74 -25.19 -8.38
CA ILE A 206 6.56 -26.04 -8.54
C ILE A 206 6.90 -27.43 -8.02
N ILE A 207 6.18 -27.88 -7.01
CA ILE A 207 6.41 -29.16 -6.34
C ILE A 207 5.12 -29.97 -6.43
N LYS A 208 5.23 -31.26 -6.80
CA LYS A 208 4.08 -32.15 -6.69
C LYS A 208 3.71 -32.34 -5.22
N ALA A 209 2.48 -32.06 -4.86
CA ALA A 209 2.03 -32.18 -3.48
C ALA A 209 1.96 -33.66 -3.06
N ASP A 210 2.48 -33.96 -1.90
CA ASP A 210 2.55 -35.34 -1.34
C ASP A 210 1.30 -35.66 -0.47
N TYR A 211 0.11 -35.43 -1.03
CA TYR A 211 -1.17 -35.68 -0.39
C TYR A 211 -2.09 -36.56 -1.25
N ASN A 212 -3.17 -37.05 -0.67
CA ASN A 212 -4.18 -37.90 -1.35
C ASN A 212 -4.86 -37.21 -2.56
N ILE A 213 -4.68 -35.92 -2.74
CA ILE A 213 -5.19 -35.16 -3.89
C ILE A 213 -3.99 -34.87 -4.81
N GLU A 214 -4.05 -35.35 -6.04
CA GLU A 214 -3.06 -34.99 -7.05
C GLU A 214 -3.13 -33.49 -7.32
N SER A 215 -2.15 -32.74 -6.87
CA SER A 215 -2.03 -31.29 -6.97
C SER A 215 -0.58 -30.84 -7.03
N PHE A 216 -0.37 -29.59 -7.46
CA PHE A 216 0.94 -28.96 -7.51
C PHE A 216 0.94 -27.76 -6.56
N ASP A 217 2.04 -27.60 -5.83
CA ASP A 217 2.33 -26.45 -4.97
C ASP A 217 3.21 -25.48 -5.73
N TYR A 218 2.72 -24.27 -5.88
CA TYR A 218 3.45 -23.12 -6.41
C TYR A 218 3.99 -22.35 -5.22
N VAL A 219 5.28 -22.52 -4.93
CA VAL A 219 5.97 -21.83 -3.84
C VAL A 219 6.55 -20.53 -4.40
N ILE A 220 5.94 -19.42 -4.04
CA ILE A 220 6.20 -18.08 -4.57
C ILE A 220 6.88 -17.26 -3.49
N ARG A 221 8.03 -16.66 -3.81
CA ARG A 221 8.74 -15.79 -2.87
C ARG A 221 8.32 -14.35 -3.04
N ASP A 222 8.44 -13.60 -1.95
CA ASP A 222 8.19 -12.15 -1.87
C ASP A 222 6.76 -11.75 -2.28
N GLU A 223 5.78 -12.68 -2.04
CA GLU A 223 4.36 -12.46 -2.28
C GLU A 223 3.52 -12.72 -1.02
N ASP A 224 2.32 -12.16 -1.01
CA ASP A 224 1.43 -12.15 0.15
C ASP A 224 0.00 -12.63 -0.18
N THR A 225 -0.88 -12.50 0.81
CA THR A 225 -2.31 -12.86 0.71
C THR A 225 -3.04 -12.13 -0.41
N THR A 226 -2.57 -10.95 -0.85
CA THR A 226 -3.21 -10.18 -1.92
C THR A 226 -3.22 -10.97 -3.23
N LEU A 227 -2.05 -11.48 -3.62
CA LEU A 227 -1.94 -12.32 -4.82
C LEU A 227 -2.61 -13.68 -4.62
N GLY A 228 -2.41 -14.30 -3.45
CA GLY A 228 -2.97 -15.61 -3.12
C GLY A 228 -4.49 -15.63 -3.17
N ASN A 229 -5.15 -14.68 -2.52
CA ASN A 229 -6.60 -14.59 -2.49
C ASN A 229 -7.18 -14.29 -3.87
N LEU A 230 -6.58 -13.33 -4.58
CA LEU A 230 -7.03 -12.94 -5.90
C LEU A 230 -6.97 -14.11 -6.91
N LEU A 231 -5.86 -14.85 -6.94
CA LEU A 231 -5.72 -16.00 -7.83
C LEU A 231 -6.63 -17.16 -7.41
N GLN A 232 -6.73 -17.45 -6.11
CA GLN A 232 -7.61 -18.51 -5.61
C GLN A 232 -9.05 -18.29 -6.05
N ASP A 233 -9.61 -17.09 -5.82
CA ASP A 233 -11.01 -16.82 -6.09
C ASP A 233 -11.35 -17.01 -7.58
N TYR A 234 -10.53 -16.45 -8.47
CA TYR A 234 -10.78 -16.55 -9.89
C TYR A 234 -10.45 -17.91 -10.51
N LEU A 235 -9.46 -18.64 -9.95
CA LEU A 235 -9.16 -20.01 -10.39
C LEU A 235 -10.25 -20.98 -9.94
N PHE A 236 -10.83 -20.77 -8.75
CA PHE A 236 -11.91 -21.62 -8.24
C PHE A 236 -13.16 -21.59 -9.14
N GLU A 237 -13.41 -20.47 -9.79
CA GLU A 237 -14.52 -20.31 -10.73
C GLU A 237 -14.27 -20.93 -12.13
N LYS A 238 -13.02 -21.39 -12.40
CA LYS A 238 -12.69 -21.96 -13.72
C LYS A 238 -13.15 -23.39 -13.86
N ASP A 239 -13.80 -23.68 -14.98
CA ASP A 239 -14.15 -25.05 -15.34
C ASP A 239 -12.90 -25.93 -15.41
N GLY A 240 -13.00 -27.10 -14.80
CA GLY A 240 -11.92 -28.09 -14.79
C GLY A 240 -10.90 -27.94 -13.65
N VAL A 241 -11.02 -26.92 -12.81
CA VAL A 241 -10.27 -26.82 -11.56
C VAL A 241 -10.96 -27.69 -10.52
N LYS A 242 -10.25 -28.70 -10.00
CA LYS A 242 -10.75 -29.61 -8.96
C LYS A 242 -10.58 -29.02 -7.56
N PHE A 243 -9.44 -28.35 -7.37
CA PHE A 243 -9.07 -27.76 -6.11
C PHE A 243 -8.11 -26.61 -6.34
N VAL A 244 -8.27 -25.54 -5.59
CA VAL A 244 -7.32 -24.45 -5.46
C VAL A 244 -7.39 -23.88 -4.03
N GLY A 245 -6.25 -23.51 -3.48
CA GLY A 245 -6.14 -22.87 -2.18
C GLY A 245 -4.77 -22.24 -2.02
N TYR A 246 -4.67 -21.25 -1.15
CA TYR A 246 -3.37 -20.66 -0.81
C TYR A 246 -3.09 -20.74 0.69
N ASP A 247 -1.82 -20.68 1.02
CA ASP A 247 -1.34 -20.68 2.40
C ASP A 247 -0.08 -19.80 2.53
N ILE A 248 0.09 -19.19 3.69
CA ILE A 248 1.31 -18.53 4.14
C ILE A 248 1.80 -19.30 5.36
N PRO A 249 2.79 -20.20 5.21
CA PRO A 249 3.21 -21.08 6.27
C PRO A 249 3.68 -20.39 7.54
N HIS A 250 4.33 -19.21 7.36
CA HIS A 250 4.81 -18.41 8.48
C HIS A 250 4.72 -16.91 8.19
N PRO A 251 4.13 -16.10 9.09
CA PRO A 251 3.90 -14.66 8.84
C PRO A 251 5.17 -13.82 8.64
N LEU A 252 6.32 -14.28 9.13
CA LEU A 252 7.60 -13.57 8.99
C LEU A 252 8.39 -14.00 7.74
N ASP A 253 8.00 -15.11 7.11
CA ASP A 253 8.64 -15.58 5.88
C ASP A 253 7.80 -15.11 4.68
N PRO A 254 8.34 -14.32 3.76
CA PRO A 254 7.61 -13.83 2.60
C PRO A 254 7.46 -14.95 1.56
N ILE A 255 6.72 -15.99 1.92
CA ILE A 255 6.46 -17.17 1.09
C ILE A 255 4.95 -17.37 0.99
N LEU A 256 4.44 -17.31 -0.23
CA LEU A 256 3.08 -17.69 -0.58
C LEU A 256 3.10 -19.07 -1.25
N ILE A 257 2.25 -19.98 -0.82
CA ILE A 257 2.04 -21.27 -1.47
C ILE A 257 0.65 -21.29 -2.06
N ILE A 258 0.55 -21.50 -3.37
CA ILE A 258 -0.73 -21.75 -4.05
C ILE A 258 -0.74 -23.21 -4.46
N ARG A 259 -1.72 -23.97 -3.93
CA ARG A 259 -1.95 -25.38 -4.31
C ARG A 259 -3.10 -25.46 -5.29
N MET A 260 -2.87 -26.10 -6.43
CA MET A 260 -3.89 -26.32 -7.46
C MET A 260 -3.84 -27.72 -8.04
N GLY A 261 -4.99 -28.25 -8.37
CA GLY A 261 -5.17 -29.50 -9.11
C GLY A 261 -6.34 -29.44 -10.06
N LEU A 262 -6.18 -30.03 -11.23
CA LEU A 262 -7.20 -30.13 -12.28
C LEU A 262 -7.98 -31.45 -12.18
N GLU A 263 -9.24 -31.47 -12.63
CA GLU A 263 -10.07 -32.67 -12.71
C GLU A 263 -9.58 -33.70 -13.71
N LYS A 264 -9.07 -33.20 -14.85
CA LYS A 264 -8.57 -34.03 -15.97
C LYS A 264 -7.24 -33.50 -16.46
N ASN A 265 -6.37 -34.40 -16.93
CA ASN A 265 -5.06 -34.04 -17.48
C ASN A 265 -4.25 -33.15 -16.53
N ASN A 266 -4.19 -33.50 -15.25
CA ASN A 266 -3.52 -32.76 -14.21
C ASN A 266 -1.98 -32.87 -14.37
N THR A 267 -1.44 -32.12 -15.31
CA THR A 267 0.00 -31.98 -15.57
C THR A 267 0.48 -30.59 -15.20
N ILE A 268 1.78 -30.42 -14.97
CA ILE A 268 2.38 -29.12 -14.66
C ILE A 268 2.05 -28.10 -15.78
N GLU A 269 2.18 -28.53 -17.04
CA GLU A 269 1.94 -27.66 -18.19
C GLU A 269 0.50 -27.13 -18.24
N ASN A 270 -0.46 -28.01 -17.96
CA ASN A 270 -1.88 -27.60 -17.97
C ASN A 270 -2.22 -26.71 -16.77
N ASN A 271 -1.63 -26.99 -15.60
CA ASN A 271 -1.78 -26.12 -14.41
C ASN A 271 -1.14 -24.77 -14.67
N ASN A 272 0.10 -24.70 -15.22
CA ASN A 272 0.76 -23.45 -15.58
C ASN A 272 -0.07 -22.64 -16.59
N LYS A 273 -0.60 -23.29 -17.60
CA LYS A 273 -1.46 -22.63 -18.59
C LYS A 273 -2.69 -22.02 -17.93
N MET A 274 -3.38 -22.77 -17.05
CA MET A 274 -4.55 -22.27 -16.34
C MET A 274 -4.22 -21.06 -15.46
N MET A 275 -3.10 -21.12 -14.73
CA MET A 275 -2.58 -20.01 -13.92
C MET A 275 -2.31 -18.78 -14.78
N ILE A 276 -1.55 -18.92 -15.86
CA ILE A 276 -1.19 -17.83 -16.76
C ILE A 276 -2.42 -17.21 -17.43
N ASP A 277 -3.33 -18.03 -17.95
CA ASP A 277 -4.53 -17.57 -18.65
C ASP A 277 -5.46 -16.81 -17.68
N THR A 278 -5.61 -17.29 -16.44
CA THR A 278 -6.38 -16.58 -15.40
C THR A 278 -5.71 -15.27 -15.00
N THR A 279 -4.40 -15.26 -14.83
CA THR A 279 -3.66 -14.04 -14.49
C THR A 279 -3.76 -12.98 -15.61
N LYS A 280 -3.67 -13.41 -16.89
CA LYS A 280 -3.88 -12.49 -18.03
C LYS A 280 -5.29 -11.92 -18.08
N MET A 281 -6.30 -12.73 -17.74
CA MET A 281 -7.67 -12.26 -17.64
C MET A 281 -7.82 -11.19 -16.55
N LEU A 282 -7.20 -11.39 -15.39
CA LEU A 282 -7.19 -10.42 -14.29
C LEU A 282 -6.53 -9.09 -14.69
N ILE A 283 -5.40 -9.15 -15.41
CA ILE A 283 -4.76 -7.95 -15.97
C ILE A 283 -5.74 -7.22 -16.91
N GLY A 284 -6.48 -7.95 -17.76
CA GLY A 284 -7.50 -7.36 -18.62
C GLY A 284 -8.62 -6.65 -17.84
N TYR A 285 -9.07 -7.20 -16.73
CA TYR A 285 -10.08 -6.54 -15.87
C TYR A 285 -9.52 -5.24 -15.25
N ILE A 286 -8.26 -5.25 -14.82
CA ILE A 286 -7.61 -4.04 -14.29
C ILE A 286 -7.50 -2.97 -15.40
N ASP A 287 -7.13 -3.35 -16.62
CA ASP A 287 -7.09 -2.44 -17.77
C ASP A 287 -8.45 -1.82 -18.07
N ASP A 288 -9.53 -2.58 -17.96
CA ASP A 288 -10.88 -2.08 -18.17
C ASP A 288 -11.30 -1.12 -17.06
N ILE A 289 -10.99 -1.43 -15.78
CA ILE A 289 -11.21 -0.52 -14.65
C ILE A 289 -10.44 0.79 -14.86
N GLN A 290 -9.16 0.75 -15.29
CA GLN A 290 -8.37 1.95 -15.53
C GLN A 290 -8.93 2.79 -16.68
N LYS A 291 -9.44 2.17 -17.75
CA LYS A 291 -10.09 2.89 -18.85
C LYS A 291 -11.32 3.64 -18.38
N GLU A 292 -12.19 2.96 -17.63
CA GLU A 292 -13.40 3.58 -17.07
C GLU A 292 -13.01 4.70 -16.08
N TRP A 293 -12.04 4.45 -15.19
CA TRP A 293 -11.58 5.43 -14.22
C TRP A 293 -11.13 6.74 -14.86
N LYS A 294 -10.38 6.68 -15.96
CA LYS A 294 -9.94 7.86 -16.72
C LYS A 294 -11.06 8.66 -17.37
N THR A 295 -12.27 8.10 -17.47
CA THR A 295 -13.44 8.84 -17.99
C THR A 295 -14.08 9.76 -16.94
N PHE A 296 -13.69 9.63 -15.66
CA PHE A 296 -14.18 10.45 -14.55
C PHE A 296 -13.23 11.60 -14.16
N GLU A 297 -12.18 11.82 -14.94
CA GLU A 297 -11.30 13.00 -14.81
C GLU A 297 -11.94 14.29 -15.42
#